data_ac0a6b72775f6aeb7902c427a3062ecb
#
_entry.id   ac0a6b72775f6aeb7902c427a3062ecb
#
_cell.length_a   1.000
_cell.length_b   1.000
_cell.length_c   1.000
_cell.angle_alpha   90.00
_cell.angle_beta   90.00
_cell.angle_gamma   90.00
#
_symmetry.space_group_name_H-M   'P 1'
#
loop_
_entity.id
_entity.type
_entity.pdbx_description
1 polymer ?
#
loop_
_entity_poly.entity_id
_entity_poly.type
_entity_poly.pdbx_seq_one_letter_code
_entity_poly.pdbx_strand_id
1 'polypeptide(L)'
;MCGIISYIGKREALPILLDGLYRLEYRGYDSAGVAVVASDGQVGHVRTKGRVEELAALLAARSVKGSLGIAHTRWATHGTPSVENAHPHTDCKLSVFVVHNGIIENHAHLRAALLREGHVFASDT
;
A
#
# COMPACT_ATOMS: atom_id res chain seq x y z
N MET A 1 15.00 4.32 -1.40
CA MET A 1 13.96 4.96 -2.25
C MET A 1 12.82 3.98 -2.45
N CYS A 2 11.60 4.44 -2.28
CA CYS A 2 10.40 3.61 -2.43
C CYS A 2 10.09 3.25 -3.89
N GLY A 3 9.40 2.14 -4.11
CA GLY A 3 8.92 1.71 -5.42
C GLY A 3 7.40 1.69 -5.49
N ILE A 4 6.83 2.10 -6.63
CA ILE A 4 5.39 2.06 -6.91
C ILE A 4 5.16 1.25 -8.18
N ILE A 5 4.19 0.35 -8.13
CA ILE A 5 3.65 -0.35 -9.30
C ILE A 5 2.15 -0.15 -9.33
N SER A 6 1.60 0.07 -10.51
CA SER A 6 0.16 0.07 -10.75
C SER A 6 -0.16 -0.72 -12.02
N TYR A 7 -1.31 -1.35 -12.03
CA TYR A 7 -1.80 -2.10 -13.17
C TYR A 7 -3.32 -1.94 -13.30
N ILE A 8 -3.75 -1.74 -14.54
CA ILE A 8 -5.14 -1.89 -14.96
C ILE A 8 -5.15 -2.59 -16.32
N GLY A 9 -5.94 -3.64 -16.46
CA GLY A 9 -5.95 -4.40 -17.71
C GLY A 9 -6.87 -5.61 -17.68
N LYS A 10 -6.59 -6.59 -18.54
CA LYS A 10 -7.40 -7.80 -18.70
C LYS A 10 -6.89 -9.00 -17.91
N ARG A 11 -5.67 -8.93 -17.40
CA ARG A 11 -5.04 -10.02 -16.64
C ARG A 11 -5.23 -9.81 -15.15
N GLU A 12 -5.01 -10.88 -14.37
CA GLU A 12 -4.90 -10.77 -12.93
C GLU A 12 -3.77 -9.78 -12.55
N ALA A 13 -4.10 -8.78 -11.73
CA ALA A 13 -3.17 -7.74 -11.34
C ALA A 13 -2.08 -8.25 -10.39
N LEU A 14 -2.43 -9.12 -9.45
CA LEU A 14 -1.54 -9.51 -8.36
C LEU A 14 -0.20 -10.07 -8.81
N PRO A 15 -0.11 -11.02 -9.77
CA PRO A 15 1.19 -11.53 -10.26
C PRO A 15 2.06 -10.44 -10.88
N ILE A 16 1.44 -9.48 -11.60
CA ILE A 16 2.13 -8.36 -12.24
C ILE A 16 2.68 -7.39 -11.19
N LEU A 17 1.87 -7.08 -10.17
CA LEU A 17 2.27 -6.20 -9.08
C LEU A 17 3.42 -6.81 -8.28
N LEU A 18 3.36 -8.11 -7.95
CA LEU A 18 4.43 -8.80 -7.22
C LEU A 18 5.74 -8.84 -8.02
N ASP A 19 5.69 -9.20 -9.32
CA ASP A 19 6.90 -9.17 -10.18
C ASP A 19 7.53 -7.77 -10.21
N GLY A 20 6.70 -6.74 -10.34
CA GLY A 20 7.16 -5.36 -10.28
C GLY A 20 7.79 -4.97 -8.94
N LEU A 21 7.18 -5.39 -7.82
CA LEU A 21 7.75 -5.15 -6.48
C LEU A 21 9.09 -5.85 -6.29
N TYR A 22 9.23 -7.11 -6.72
CA TYR A 22 10.51 -7.82 -6.65
C TYR A 22 11.62 -7.10 -7.41
N ARG A 23 11.30 -6.51 -8.57
CA ARG A 23 12.27 -5.73 -9.36
C ARG A 23 12.67 -4.41 -8.69
N LEU A 24 11.79 -3.85 -7.85
CA LEU A 24 12.02 -2.58 -7.15
C LEU A 24 12.53 -2.76 -5.71
N GLU A 25 12.56 -3.98 -5.19
CA GLU A 25 12.91 -4.26 -3.79
C GLU A 25 14.31 -3.78 -3.40
N TYR A 26 15.28 -3.77 -4.34
CA TYR A 26 16.62 -3.23 -4.08
C TYR A 26 16.62 -1.77 -3.64
N ARG A 27 15.53 -1.02 -3.93
CA ARG A 27 15.35 0.40 -3.59
C ARG A 27 14.64 0.62 -2.25
N GLY A 28 13.92 -0.38 -1.74
CA GLY A 28 13.17 -0.29 -0.50
C GLY A 28 12.65 -1.65 -0.09
N TYR A 29 12.93 -2.06 1.15
CA TYR A 29 12.63 -3.41 1.66
C TYR A 29 12.23 -3.43 3.14
N ASP A 30 11.84 -2.30 3.72
CA ASP A 30 11.41 -2.25 5.12
C ASP A 30 9.93 -2.60 5.32
N SER A 31 9.14 -2.38 4.30
CA SER A 31 7.74 -2.80 4.25
C SER A 31 7.23 -2.84 2.81
N ALA A 32 6.19 -3.60 2.59
CA ALA A 32 5.55 -3.74 1.28
C ALA A 32 4.04 -3.91 1.42
N GLY A 33 3.30 -3.62 0.35
CA GLY A 33 1.87 -3.85 0.33
C GLY A 33 1.23 -3.69 -1.03
N VAL A 34 0.03 -4.24 -1.14
CA VAL A 34 -0.81 -4.20 -2.34
C VAL A 34 -2.25 -3.87 -1.99
N ALA A 35 -2.95 -3.27 -2.94
CA ALA A 35 -4.40 -3.20 -2.97
C ALA A 35 -4.86 -3.62 -4.38
N VAL A 36 -5.74 -4.60 -4.46
CA VAL A 36 -6.28 -5.15 -5.72
C VAL A 36 -7.79 -5.11 -5.68
N VAL A 37 -8.39 -4.57 -6.73
CA VAL A 37 -9.85 -4.45 -6.87
C VAL A 37 -10.38 -5.62 -7.68
N ALA A 38 -11.28 -6.38 -7.09
CA ALA A 38 -11.99 -7.47 -7.73
C ALA A 38 -13.14 -6.95 -8.61
N SER A 39 -13.67 -7.81 -9.48
CA SER A 39 -14.75 -7.47 -10.40
C SER A 39 -16.07 -7.08 -9.70
N ASP A 40 -16.28 -7.55 -8.47
CA ASP A 40 -17.42 -7.19 -7.61
C ASP A 40 -17.20 -5.88 -6.81
N GLY A 41 -16.06 -5.22 -7.00
CA GLY A 41 -15.67 -3.99 -6.30
C GLY A 41 -15.03 -4.20 -4.93
N GLN A 42 -14.92 -5.43 -4.45
CA GLN A 42 -14.19 -5.70 -3.21
C GLN A 42 -12.69 -5.45 -3.40
N VAL A 43 -12.02 -4.97 -2.36
CA VAL A 43 -10.60 -4.69 -2.39
C VAL A 43 -9.84 -5.64 -1.47
N GLY A 44 -8.96 -6.42 -2.06
CA GLY A 44 -7.95 -7.17 -1.33
C GLY A 44 -6.80 -6.25 -0.95
N HIS A 45 -6.69 -5.86 0.32
CA HIS A 45 -5.65 -4.98 0.85
C HIS A 45 -4.78 -5.74 1.83
N VAL A 46 -3.49 -5.89 1.49
CA VAL A 46 -2.51 -6.62 2.31
C VAL A 46 -1.23 -5.83 2.42
N ARG A 47 -0.75 -5.68 3.63
CA ARG A 47 0.52 -4.99 3.95
C ARG A 47 1.35 -5.84 4.90
N THR A 48 2.66 -5.71 4.81
CA THR A 48 3.60 -6.37 5.72
C THR A 48 4.76 -5.43 6.06
N LYS A 49 5.32 -5.63 7.24
CA LYS A 49 6.66 -5.15 7.56
C LYS A 49 7.65 -6.18 7.02
N GLY A 50 8.70 -5.72 6.34
CA GLY A 50 9.72 -6.59 5.76
C GLY A 50 9.65 -6.67 4.23
N ARG A 51 10.18 -7.74 3.68
CA ARG A 51 10.42 -7.90 2.24
C ARG A 51 9.18 -8.32 1.45
N VAL A 52 9.27 -8.20 0.14
CA VAL A 52 8.22 -8.62 -0.80
C VAL A 52 7.91 -10.11 -0.68
N GLU A 53 8.90 -10.94 -0.32
CA GLU A 53 8.70 -12.37 -0.06
C GLU A 53 7.70 -12.63 1.08
N GLU A 54 7.77 -11.85 2.16
CA GLU A 54 6.82 -11.93 3.28
C GLU A 54 5.40 -11.51 2.86
N LEU A 55 5.30 -10.48 2.02
CA LEU A 55 4.03 -10.07 1.43
C LEU A 55 3.46 -11.19 0.54
N ALA A 56 4.29 -11.79 -0.30
CA ALA A 56 3.87 -12.90 -1.17
C ALA A 56 3.38 -14.11 -0.37
N ALA A 57 4.05 -14.45 0.74
CA ALA A 57 3.64 -15.53 1.65
C ALA A 57 2.26 -15.25 2.28
N LEU A 58 2.00 -14.02 2.73
CA LEU A 58 0.69 -13.61 3.25
C LEU A 58 -0.41 -13.68 2.18
N LEU A 59 -0.09 -13.29 0.95
CA LEU A 59 -1.01 -13.31 -0.18
C LEU A 59 -1.34 -14.73 -0.67
N ALA A 60 -0.39 -15.67 -0.56
CA ALA A 60 -0.61 -17.07 -0.89
C ALA A 60 -1.70 -17.74 -0.01
N ALA A 61 -1.87 -17.25 1.23
CA ALA A 61 -2.92 -17.70 2.14
C ALA A 61 -4.27 -16.99 1.91
N ARG A 62 -4.36 -16.06 0.97
CA ARG A 62 -5.54 -15.25 0.70
C ARG A 62 -5.92 -15.29 -0.77
N SER A 63 -7.20 -15.36 -1.06
CA SER A 63 -7.70 -15.29 -2.44
C SER A 63 -7.88 -13.82 -2.85
N VAL A 64 -6.78 -13.15 -3.22
CA VAL A 64 -6.82 -11.78 -3.75
C VAL A 64 -6.80 -11.85 -5.27
N LYS A 65 -7.92 -11.48 -5.89
CA LYS A 65 -8.11 -11.52 -7.35
C LYS A 65 -8.63 -10.17 -7.85
N GLY A 66 -8.27 -9.82 -9.06
CA GLY A 66 -8.75 -8.61 -9.72
C GLY A 66 -7.81 -8.13 -10.81
N SER A 67 -8.29 -7.24 -11.65
CA SER A 67 -7.58 -6.72 -12.83
C SER A 67 -7.12 -5.27 -12.69
N LEU A 68 -7.33 -4.67 -11.53
CA LEU A 68 -6.87 -3.34 -11.18
C LEU A 68 -6.15 -3.41 -9.82
N GLY A 69 -4.99 -2.80 -9.71
CA GLY A 69 -4.31 -2.75 -8.42
C GLY A 69 -3.12 -1.80 -8.37
N ILE A 70 -2.72 -1.51 -7.15
CA ILE A 70 -1.54 -0.70 -6.81
C ILE A 70 -0.69 -1.45 -5.78
N ALA A 71 0.61 -1.24 -5.84
CA ALA A 71 1.56 -1.87 -4.94
C ALA A 71 2.72 -0.93 -4.61
N HIS A 72 3.36 -1.17 -3.47
CA HIS A 72 4.41 -0.32 -2.96
C HIS A 72 5.47 -1.11 -2.19
N THR A 73 6.74 -0.75 -2.39
CA THR A 73 7.85 -1.09 -1.48
C THR A 73 8.36 0.18 -0.83
N ARG A 74 8.54 0.15 0.48
CA ARG A 74 8.92 1.30 1.27
C ARG A 74 10.39 1.26 1.69
N TRP A 75 11.02 2.44 1.66
CA TRP A 75 12.21 2.78 2.41
C TRP A 75 11.84 3.90 3.38
N ALA A 76 11.78 3.58 4.65
CA ALA A 76 11.31 4.51 5.68
C ALA A 76 12.24 5.70 5.82
N THR A 77 11.71 6.90 5.62
CA THR A 77 12.34 8.17 5.95
C THR A 77 11.60 8.87 7.11
N HIS A 78 10.31 8.56 7.28
CA HIS A 78 9.44 9.07 8.35
C HIS A 78 8.61 7.91 8.92
N GLY A 79 8.50 7.85 10.23
CA GLY A 79 7.82 6.76 10.93
C GLY A 79 8.60 5.45 10.89
N THR A 80 8.46 4.64 11.93
CA THR A 80 9.09 3.33 12.01
C THR A 80 8.52 2.37 10.97
N PRO A 81 9.31 1.40 10.46
CA PRO A 81 8.77 0.31 9.68
C PRO A 81 7.74 -0.49 10.49
N SER A 82 6.49 -0.45 10.04
CA SER A 82 5.36 -1.17 10.63
C SER A 82 4.31 -1.45 9.56
N VAL A 83 3.35 -2.31 9.86
CA VAL A 83 2.22 -2.59 8.97
C VAL A 83 1.34 -1.35 8.80
N GLU A 84 1.15 -0.57 9.86
CA GLU A 84 0.34 0.65 9.87
C GLU A 84 0.93 1.74 8.97
N ASN A 85 2.26 1.84 8.97
CA ASN A 85 3.00 2.81 8.16
C ASN A 85 3.32 2.32 6.75
N ALA A 86 3.02 1.05 6.42
CA ALA A 86 3.20 0.51 5.07
C ALA A 86 2.10 1.01 4.13
N HIS A 87 2.46 1.22 2.86
CA HIS A 87 1.52 1.54 1.79
C HIS A 87 0.91 0.28 1.16
N PRO A 88 -0.25 0.37 0.53
CA PRO A 88 -1.14 1.53 0.36
C PRO A 88 -1.77 1.98 1.68
N HIS A 89 -1.91 3.31 1.86
CA HIS A 89 -2.75 3.90 2.89
C HIS A 89 -4.21 3.97 2.44
N THR A 90 -5.11 4.13 3.41
CA THR A 90 -6.55 4.14 3.16
C THR A 90 -7.24 5.30 3.88
N ASP A 91 -8.41 5.67 3.37
CA ASP A 91 -9.36 6.47 4.14
C ASP A 91 -10.02 5.65 5.27
N CYS A 92 -10.78 6.31 6.14
CA CYS A 92 -11.46 5.68 7.28
C CYS A 92 -12.50 4.62 6.88
N LYS A 93 -12.99 4.65 5.64
CA LYS A 93 -14.04 3.77 5.12
C LYS A 93 -13.51 2.65 4.25
N LEU A 94 -12.18 2.58 4.04
CA LEU A 94 -11.52 1.64 3.13
C LEU A 94 -12.08 1.74 1.69
N SER A 95 -12.42 2.95 1.27
CA SER A 95 -12.97 3.22 -0.07
C SER A 95 -11.97 3.88 -1.01
N VAL A 96 -10.91 4.49 -0.47
CA VAL A 96 -9.81 5.09 -1.21
C VAL A 96 -8.50 4.45 -0.78
N PHE A 97 -7.67 4.07 -1.75
CA PHE A 97 -6.34 3.50 -1.52
C PHE A 97 -5.31 4.34 -2.25
N VAL A 98 -4.24 4.71 -1.56
CA VAL A 98 -3.21 5.58 -2.11
C VAL A 98 -1.81 5.06 -1.81
N VAL A 99 -0.94 5.19 -2.81
CA VAL A 99 0.52 5.03 -2.67
C VAL A 99 1.19 6.36 -3.00
N HIS A 100 2.18 6.75 -2.23
CA HIS A 100 2.84 8.04 -2.41
C HIS A 100 4.31 7.97 -2.04
N ASN A 101 5.17 8.46 -2.94
CA ASN A 101 6.58 8.65 -2.69
C ASN A 101 6.83 10.14 -2.55
N GLY A 102 6.97 10.63 -1.33
CA GLY A 102 7.18 12.06 -1.05
C GLY A 102 6.69 12.46 0.33
N ILE A 103 6.71 13.76 0.57
CA ILE A 103 6.26 14.39 1.82
C ILE A 103 5.19 15.41 1.47
N ILE A 104 4.06 15.37 2.18
CA ILE A 104 3.04 16.41 2.14
C ILE A 104 3.47 17.50 3.14
N GLU A 105 3.98 18.62 2.64
CA GLU A 105 4.62 19.65 3.49
C GLU A 105 3.69 20.18 4.59
N ASN A 106 2.42 20.38 4.29
CA ASN A 106 1.41 20.87 5.22
C ASN A 106 0.64 19.75 5.94
N HIS A 107 1.20 18.54 6.00
CA HIS A 107 0.52 17.36 6.56
C HIS A 107 0.00 17.57 7.98
N ALA A 108 0.76 18.25 8.83
CA ALA A 108 0.36 18.50 10.22
C ALA A 108 -0.92 19.37 10.31
N HIS A 109 -1.02 20.39 9.47
CA HIS A 109 -2.21 21.23 9.40
C HIS A 109 -3.43 20.47 8.88
N LEU A 110 -3.25 19.70 7.79
CA LEU A 110 -4.31 18.86 7.21
C LEU A 110 -4.78 17.80 8.19
N ARG A 111 -3.84 17.12 8.87
CA ARG A 111 -4.15 16.10 9.89
C ARG A 111 -4.99 16.71 11.03
N ALA A 112 -4.59 17.87 11.55
CA ALA A 112 -5.33 18.54 12.61
C ALA A 112 -6.74 18.95 12.18
N ALA A 113 -6.94 19.40 10.95
CA ALA A 113 -8.24 19.73 10.41
C ALA A 113 -9.14 18.49 10.30
N LEU A 114 -8.63 17.43 9.69
CA LEU A 114 -9.35 16.16 9.49
C LEU A 114 -9.71 15.48 10.81
N LEU A 115 -8.84 15.52 11.82
CA LEU A 115 -9.16 15.01 13.16
C LEU A 115 -10.34 15.76 13.79
N ARG A 116 -10.42 17.11 13.61
CA ARG A 116 -11.57 17.89 14.08
C ARG A 116 -12.88 17.55 13.36
N GLU A 117 -12.79 17.09 12.11
CA GLU A 117 -13.92 16.60 11.31
C GLU A 117 -14.31 15.15 11.64
N GLY A 118 -13.61 14.50 12.58
CA GLY A 118 -13.90 13.13 13.03
C GLY A 118 -13.20 12.03 12.25
N HIS A 119 -12.25 12.35 11.38
CA HIS A 119 -11.43 11.35 10.70
C HIS A 119 -10.45 10.69 11.66
N VAL A 120 -10.16 9.40 11.43
CA VAL A 120 -9.23 8.60 12.22
C VAL A 120 -7.99 8.28 11.38
N PHE A 121 -6.82 8.50 11.96
CA PHE A 121 -5.54 8.17 11.35
C PHE A 121 -4.97 6.90 11.99
N ALA A 122 -4.71 5.89 11.18
CA ALA A 122 -4.15 4.61 11.63
C ALA A 122 -2.61 4.59 11.57
N SER A 123 -2.00 5.50 10.81
CA SER A 123 -0.54 5.58 10.63
C SER A 123 0.06 6.81 11.28
N ASP A 124 1.36 6.76 11.55
CA ASP A 124 2.16 7.89 12.03
C ASP A 124 2.59 8.82 10.89
N THR A 125 2.46 8.34 9.66
CA THR A 125 2.90 9.03 8.43
C THR A 125 1.74 9.56 7.62
#